data_4e82f2cc7b755e94613972ef92849d20
#
_entry.id   4e82f2cc7b755e94613972ef92849d20
#
_cell.length_a   1.000
_cell.length_b   1.000
_cell.length_c   1.000
_cell.angle_alpha   90.00
_cell.angle_beta   90.00
_cell.angle_gamma   90.00
#
_symmetry.space_group_name_H-M   'P 1'
#
loop_
_entity.id
_entity.type
_entity.pdbx_description
1 polymer ?
#
loop_
_entity_poly.entity_id
_entity_poly.type
_entity_poly.pdbx_seq_one_letter_code
_entity_poly.pdbx_strand_id
1 'polypeptide(L)'
;MDRLDECLKRPYLLLTPGPLSTSEGVRTAMLKDWCTWDKDYNNLVEEIRKELVALCIKPENREKYTSVLMQGSGSFGVESVLGTAVPKKNAKLLVLANGAYGNRMGEIASVLGINYRIEKFGDKNPVAPERVREILKEDSEITHVSVVHSETTSGILNPVFEIGKIVKEFNKIYIVDAMSSFGGVKISLEELQADFIISSSNKCIQGVPGFSFIICKKDVLEKCAGQARSLSLDLYSQWKTMEENHGKWRFTSPTHTVRAFYQALSELKEEGGIEAREKRYRENNKILRDGMKELGFETFVSEEFQSPIITSFIAPKAEGYNFEEFYQNLKKQGFVIYPGKVSEIDSFRIGNIGEVYPEDMRKLLEVIKNSKTW
;
A
#
# COMPACT_ATOMS: atom_id res chain seq x y z
N MET A 1 -30.50 -20.49 1.15
CA MET A 1 -29.24 -20.67 0.42
C MET A 1 -29.11 -19.62 -0.68
N ASP A 2 -30.12 -19.43 -1.51
CA ASP A 2 -30.05 -18.51 -2.68
C ASP A 2 -29.66 -17.06 -2.39
N ARG A 3 -30.12 -16.48 -1.27
CA ARG A 3 -29.84 -15.06 -0.93
C ARG A 3 -28.40 -14.81 -0.51
N LEU A 4 -27.76 -15.75 0.19
CA LEU A 4 -26.36 -15.63 0.58
C LEU A 4 -25.45 -15.81 -0.63
N ASP A 5 -25.71 -16.81 -1.46
CA ASP A 5 -24.97 -17.07 -2.69
C ASP A 5 -25.01 -15.87 -3.64
N GLU A 6 -26.17 -15.19 -3.73
CA GLU A 6 -26.31 -13.97 -4.52
C GLU A 6 -25.45 -12.80 -3.96
N CYS A 7 -25.42 -12.62 -2.63
CA CYS A 7 -24.59 -11.61 -1.97
C CYS A 7 -23.08 -11.89 -2.13
N LEU A 8 -22.68 -13.15 -2.27
CA LEU A 8 -21.29 -13.53 -2.45
C LEU A 8 -20.81 -13.47 -3.89
N LYS A 9 -21.70 -13.36 -4.87
CA LYS A 9 -21.31 -13.17 -6.28
C LYS A 9 -20.63 -11.82 -6.46
N ARG A 10 -19.53 -11.81 -7.19
CA ARG A 10 -18.86 -10.57 -7.62
C ARG A 10 -19.58 -10.00 -8.83
N PRO A 11 -20.08 -8.76 -8.80
CA PRO A 11 -20.75 -8.14 -9.95
C PRO A 11 -19.76 -7.86 -11.10
N TYR A 12 -18.48 -7.67 -10.75
CA TYR A 12 -17.38 -7.40 -11.68
C TYR A 12 -16.03 -7.66 -11.00
N LEU A 13 -14.98 -7.75 -11.78
CA LEU A 13 -13.60 -7.82 -11.31
C LEU A 13 -13.03 -6.41 -11.17
N LEU A 14 -12.52 -6.07 -9.98
CA LEU A 14 -11.93 -4.77 -9.70
C LEU A 14 -10.45 -4.77 -10.12
N LEU A 15 -10.15 -4.12 -11.21
CA LEU A 15 -8.79 -3.89 -11.72
C LEU A 15 -8.32 -2.47 -11.35
N THR A 16 -8.36 -2.18 -10.07
CA THR A 16 -8.11 -0.87 -9.47
C THR A 16 -6.86 -0.91 -8.59
N PRO A 17 -6.30 0.25 -8.17
CA PRO A 17 -5.19 0.28 -7.20
C PRO A 17 -5.61 -0.12 -5.77
N GLY A 18 -6.86 -0.44 -5.55
CA GLY A 18 -7.52 -0.78 -4.28
C GLY A 18 -8.55 0.27 -3.87
N PRO A 19 -9.70 -0.20 -3.29
CA PRO A 19 -10.03 -1.59 -2.95
C PRO A 19 -10.02 -2.52 -4.16
N LEU A 20 -9.77 -3.80 -3.91
CA LEU A 20 -9.61 -4.84 -4.93
C LEU A 20 -10.67 -5.95 -4.78
N SER A 21 -10.76 -6.84 -5.77
CA SER A 21 -11.58 -8.04 -5.64
C SER A 21 -10.95 -9.01 -4.64
N THR A 22 -11.74 -9.39 -3.62
CA THR A 22 -11.36 -10.34 -2.59
C THR A 22 -11.90 -11.74 -2.90
N SER A 23 -11.31 -12.77 -2.28
CA SER A 23 -11.82 -14.14 -2.33
C SER A 23 -13.21 -14.26 -1.66
N GLU A 24 -13.90 -15.35 -1.91
CA GLU A 24 -15.14 -15.67 -1.18
C GLU A 24 -14.86 -15.90 0.30
N GLY A 25 -13.74 -16.56 0.65
CA GLY A 25 -13.30 -16.78 2.02
C GLY A 25 -13.16 -15.49 2.81
N VAL A 26 -12.54 -14.46 2.23
CA VAL A 26 -12.40 -13.13 2.85
C VAL A 26 -13.77 -12.46 3.06
N ARG A 27 -14.69 -12.56 2.09
CA ARG A 27 -16.04 -11.97 2.22
C ARG A 27 -16.88 -12.69 3.26
N THR A 28 -16.87 -14.02 3.28
CA THR A 28 -17.63 -14.82 4.25
C THR A 28 -17.10 -14.68 5.68
N ALA A 29 -15.80 -14.43 5.84
CA ALA A 29 -15.20 -14.18 7.15
C ALA A 29 -15.80 -12.97 7.89
N MET A 30 -16.48 -12.06 7.19
CA MET A 30 -17.16 -10.89 7.78
C MET A 30 -18.57 -11.18 8.31
N LEU A 31 -19.11 -12.37 8.11
CA LEU A 31 -20.51 -12.67 8.47
C LEU A 31 -20.74 -12.93 9.97
N LYS A 32 -19.68 -12.94 10.78
CA LYS A 32 -19.76 -13.21 12.20
C LYS A 32 -19.38 -11.96 13.01
N ASP A 33 -20.22 -11.62 13.98
CA ASP A 33 -19.94 -10.57 14.96
C ASP A 33 -18.89 -11.03 15.99
N TRP A 34 -18.05 -10.11 16.43
CA TRP A 34 -16.97 -10.35 17.38
C TRP A 34 -16.98 -9.34 18.51
N CYS A 35 -16.75 -9.80 19.73
CA CYS A 35 -16.61 -8.95 20.90
C CYS A 35 -15.15 -8.53 21.09
N THR A 36 -14.88 -7.22 21.12
CA THR A 36 -13.52 -6.66 21.29
C THR A 36 -12.93 -6.88 22.70
N TRP A 37 -13.73 -7.35 23.64
CA TRP A 37 -13.30 -7.73 24.99
C TRP A 37 -12.91 -9.21 25.07
N ASP A 38 -13.36 -10.03 24.12
CA ASP A 38 -13.18 -11.47 24.16
C ASP A 38 -11.73 -11.86 23.83
N LYS A 39 -11.25 -12.90 24.52
CA LYS A 39 -9.92 -13.47 24.31
C LYS A 39 -9.75 -14.02 22.89
N ASP A 40 -10.78 -14.63 22.33
CA ASP A 40 -10.72 -15.19 20.96
C ASP A 40 -10.41 -14.10 19.94
N TYR A 41 -11.05 -12.93 20.04
CA TYR A 41 -10.78 -11.82 19.16
C TYR A 41 -9.39 -11.22 19.41
N ASN A 42 -9.00 -11.03 20.67
CA ASN A 42 -7.70 -10.45 21.00
C ASN A 42 -6.54 -11.39 20.61
N ASN A 43 -6.69 -12.70 20.75
CA ASN A 43 -5.72 -13.69 20.24
C ASN A 43 -5.56 -13.59 18.71
N LEU A 44 -6.67 -13.45 17.99
CA LEU A 44 -6.64 -13.27 16.53
C LEU A 44 -5.88 -11.99 16.14
N VAL A 45 -6.06 -10.89 16.88
CA VAL A 45 -5.29 -9.66 16.68
C VAL A 45 -3.79 -9.90 16.92
N GLU A 46 -3.41 -10.61 17.97
CA GLU A 46 -2.01 -10.97 18.25
C GLU A 46 -1.39 -11.86 17.16
N GLU A 47 -2.15 -12.82 16.65
CA GLU A 47 -1.70 -13.65 15.52
C GLU A 47 -1.45 -12.79 14.27
N ILE A 48 -2.37 -11.91 13.91
CA ILE A 48 -2.17 -10.95 12.81
C ILE A 48 -0.89 -10.14 13.02
N ARG A 49 -0.68 -9.61 14.22
CA ARG A 49 0.51 -8.80 14.53
C ARG A 49 1.80 -9.59 14.35
N LYS A 50 1.84 -10.83 14.80
CA LYS A 50 2.99 -11.73 14.64
C LYS A 50 3.24 -12.11 13.18
N GLU A 51 2.18 -12.45 12.45
CA GLU A 51 2.27 -12.80 11.02
C GLU A 51 2.78 -11.63 10.18
N LEU A 52 2.31 -10.41 10.42
CA LEU A 52 2.78 -9.20 9.72
C LEU A 52 4.30 -9.00 9.89
N VAL A 53 4.83 -9.18 11.10
CA VAL A 53 6.27 -9.13 11.36
C VAL A 53 6.98 -10.28 10.63
N ALA A 54 6.41 -11.48 10.69
CA ALA A 54 7.01 -12.66 10.07
C ALA A 54 7.10 -12.58 8.54
N LEU A 55 6.23 -11.80 7.88
CA LEU A 55 6.25 -11.59 6.43
C LEU A 55 7.48 -10.83 5.93
N CYS A 56 8.17 -10.05 6.79
CA CYS A 56 9.23 -9.15 6.35
C CYS A 56 10.47 -9.10 7.25
N ILE A 57 10.48 -9.87 8.36
CA ILE A 57 11.60 -9.94 9.32
C ILE A 57 12.03 -11.39 9.49
N LYS A 58 13.35 -11.63 9.45
CA LYS A 58 13.96 -12.94 9.70
C LYS A 58 13.66 -13.41 11.12
N PRO A 59 13.48 -14.73 11.35
CA PRO A 59 13.08 -15.29 12.64
C PRO A 59 13.92 -14.79 13.82
N GLU A 60 15.24 -14.72 13.67
CA GLU A 60 16.21 -14.33 14.70
C GLU A 60 16.12 -12.86 15.14
N ASN A 61 15.44 -12.03 14.37
CA ASN A 61 15.32 -10.59 14.65
C ASN A 61 13.91 -10.13 15.00
N ARG A 62 12.90 -11.01 14.92
CA ARG A 62 11.47 -10.65 15.13
C ARG A 62 11.19 -9.98 16.46
N GLU A 63 11.92 -10.32 17.51
CA GLU A 63 11.80 -9.72 18.84
C GLU A 63 12.09 -8.21 18.85
N LYS A 64 12.91 -7.73 17.92
CA LYS A 64 13.27 -6.30 17.79
C LYS A 64 12.20 -5.47 17.11
N TYR A 65 11.20 -6.12 16.50
CA TYR A 65 10.15 -5.48 15.71
C TYR A 65 8.76 -5.74 16.28
N THR A 66 7.85 -4.89 15.92
CA THR A 66 6.43 -5.03 16.25
C THR A 66 5.56 -4.59 15.08
N SER A 67 4.30 -4.98 15.10
CA SER A 67 3.28 -4.41 14.23
C SER A 67 2.17 -3.76 15.04
N VAL A 68 1.66 -2.63 14.56
CA VAL A 68 0.59 -1.85 15.19
C VAL A 68 -0.55 -1.73 14.20
N LEU A 69 -1.74 -2.15 14.59
CA LEU A 69 -2.94 -2.00 13.77
C LEU A 69 -3.60 -0.66 14.13
N MET A 70 -3.84 0.18 13.12
CA MET A 70 -4.42 1.51 13.29
C MET A 70 -5.71 1.62 12.48
N GLN A 71 -6.82 1.97 13.13
CA GLN A 71 -8.10 2.14 12.46
C GLN A 71 -8.05 3.28 11.44
N GLY A 72 -8.71 3.07 10.30
CA GLY A 72 -8.80 4.03 9.21
C GLY A 72 -8.10 3.58 7.95
N SER A 73 -8.18 4.37 6.90
CA SER A 73 -7.51 4.10 5.63
C SER A 73 -5.98 4.22 5.76
N GLY A 74 -5.25 3.83 4.71
CA GLY A 74 -3.80 3.98 4.68
C GLY A 74 -3.30 5.39 5.01
N SER A 75 -4.02 6.44 4.59
CA SER A 75 -3.67 7.83 4.93
C SER A 75 -3.67 8.09 6.43
N PHE A 76 -4.58 7.45 7.19
CA PHE A 76 -4.59 7.51 8.67
C PHE A 76 -3.33 6.87 9.26
N GLY A 77 -2.85 5.77 8.67
CA GLY A 77 -1.59 5.14 9.07
C GLY A 77 -0.38 6.03 8.81
N VAL A 78 -0.33 6.69 7.66
CA VAL A 78 0.72 7.67 7.33
C VAL A 78 0.69 8.84 8.31
N GLU A 79 -0.48 9.41 8.56
CA GLU A 79 -0.67 10.51 9.51
C GLU A 79 -0.29 10.10 10.93
N SER A 80 -0.66 8.89 11.36
CA SER A 80 -0.28 8.32 12.66
C SER A 80 1.23 8.23 12.82
N VAL A 81 1.95 7.69 11.80
CA VAL A 81 3.41 7.57 11.85
C VAL A 81 4.06 8.95 11.85
N LEU A 82 3.73 9.83 10.91
CA LEU A 82 4.34 11.16 10.82
C LEU A 82 4.06 11.98 12.09
N GLY A 83 2.82 11.94 12.58
CA GLY A 83 2.40 12.66 13.78
C GLY A 83 3.00 12.15 15.07
N THR A 84 3.42 10.88 15.13
CA THR A 84 4.01 10.25 16.33
C THR A 84 5.52 10.17 16.26
N ALA A 85 6.10 9.81 15.09
CA ALA A 85 7.53 9.55 14.96
C ALA A 85 8.37 10.83 14.80
N VAL A 86 7.80 11.91 14.20
CA VAL A 86 8.54 13.15 14.01
C VAL A 86 8.37 14.07 15.24
N PRO A 87 9.41 14.29 16.04
CA PRO A 87 9.34 15.14 17.23
C PRO A 87 8.81 16.55 16.96
N LYS A 88 8.14 17.15 17.96
CA LYS A 88 7.60 18.52 17.86
C LYS A 88 8.67 19.59 17.79
N LYS A 89 9.88 19.30 18.28
CA LYS A 89 11.03 20.22 18.30
C LYS A 89 12.29 19.50 17.81
N ASN A 90 13.22 20.25 17.25
CA ASN A 90 14.53 19.77 16.82
C ASN A 90 14.44 18.60 15.82
N ALA A 91 13.41 18.61 14.97
CA ALA A 91 13.24 17.62 13.92
C ALA A 91 12.78 18.28 12.62
N LYS A 92 13.23 17.70 11.51
CA LYS A 92 12.85 18.09 10.16
C LYS A 92 12.63 16.86 9.32
N LEU A 93 11.50 16.77 8.64
CA LEU A 93 11.13 15.70 7.75
C LEU A 93 11.51 16.04 6.31
N LEU A 94 12.23 15.15 5.64
CA LEU A 94 12.37 15.18 4.18
C LEU A 94 11.31 14.25 3.58
N VAL A 95 10.45 14.79 2.75
CA VAL A 95 9.46 14.06 1.97
C VAL A 95 9.96 13.93 0.53
N LEU A 96 10.14 12.69 0.07
CA LEU A 96 10.55 12.38 -1.31
C LEU A 96 9.28 12.05 -2.11
N ALA A 97 8.91 12.91 -3.07
CA ALA A 97 7.64 12.83 -3.77
C ALA A 97 7.81 12.73 -5.29
N ASN A 98 7.20 11.70 -5.89
CA ASN A 98 7.11 11.54 -7.34
C ASN A 98 5.68 11.18 -7.80
N GLY A 99 4.68 11.66 -7.04
CA GLY A 99 3.27 11.49 -7.35
C GLY A 99 2.36 11.95 -6.22
N ALA A 100 1.06 11.65 -6.34
CA ALA A 100 0.06 12.18 -5.43
C ALA A 100 0.21 11.67 -3.98
N TYR A 101 0.70 10.43 -3.78
CA TYR A 101 0.86 9.90 -2.42
C TYR A 101 2.07 10.50 -1.70
N GLY A 102 3.18 10.72 -2.41
CA GLY A 102 4.30 11.48 -1.88
C GLY A 102 3.91 12.92 -1.54
N ASN A 103 3.18 13.62 -2.42
CA ASN A 103 2.67 14.95 -2.15
C ASN A 103 1.74 14.99 -0.92
N ARG A 104 0.87 13.97 -0.75
CA ARG A 104 -0.01 13.85 0.43
C ARG A 104 0.75 13.74 1.74
N MET A 105 1.92 13.09 1.77
CA MET A 105 2.76 13.12 2.98
C MET A 105 3.19 14.54 3.34
N GLY A 106 3.51 15.38 2.35
CA GLY A 106 3.79 16.79 2.56
C GLY A 106 2.59 17.57 3.09
N GLU A 107 1.38 17.31 2.55
CA GLU A 107 0.13 17.91 3.03
C GLU A 107 -0.14 17.52 4.49
N ILE A 108 0.00 16.24 4.83
CA ILE A 108 -0.14 15.73 6.21
C ILE A 108 0.89 16.41 7.12
N ALA A 109 2.15 16.51 6.72
CA ALA A 109 3.19 17.17 7.49
C ALA A 109 2.84 18.67 7.75
N SER A 110 2.31 19.35 6.74
CA SER A 110 1.84 20.74 6.85
C SER A 110 0.71 20.87 7.87
N VAL A 111 -0.33 20.06 7.75
CA VAL A 111 -1.50 20.07 8.65
C VAL A 111 -1.10 19.80 10.10
N LEU A 112 -0.17 18.85 10.29
CA LEU A 112 0.34 18.47 11.62
C LEU A 112 1.36 19.48 12.18
N GLY A 113 1.70 20.56 11.46
CA GLY A 113 2.71 21.53 11.90
C GLY A 113 4.11 20.91 12.05
N ILE A 114 4.45 19.93 11.23
CA ILE A 114 5.79 19.34 11.16
C ILE A 114 6.69 20.26 10.35
N ASN A 115 7.90 20.54 10.84
CA ASN A 115 8.92 21.18 10.02
C ASN A 115 9.36 20.18 8.93
N TYR A 116 9.18 20.52 7.65
CA TYR A 116 9.49 19.61 6.54
C TYR A 116 10.05 20.31 5.32
N ARG A 117 10.77 19.53 4.52
CA ARG A 117 11.17 19.84 3.14
C ARG A 117 10.55 18.79 2.23
N ILE A 118 9.96 19.18 1.11
CA ILE A 118 9.53 18.26 0.06
C ILE A 118 10.43 18.39 -1.15
N GLU A 119 10.97 17.27 -1.63
CA GLU A 119 11.71 17.19 -2.88
C GLU A 119 10.86 16.45 -3.91
N LYS A 120 10.60 17.08 -5.06
CA LYS A 120 9.72 16.57 -6.12
C LYS A 120 10.53 16.07 -7.29
N PHE A 121 10.27 14.81 -7.70
CA PHE A 121 10.97 14.16 -8.82
C PHE A 121 10.12 14.09 -10.10
N GLY A 122 8.87 14.59 -10.05
CA GLY A 122 7.89 14.52 -11.14
C GLY A 122 7.25 13.13 -11.26
N ASP A 123 6.19 13.04 -12.06
CA ASP A 123 5.33 11.85 -12.13
C ASP A 123 5.91 10.72 -13.02
N LYS A 124 6.97 11.00 -13.79
CA LYS A 124 7.58 10.06 -14.74
C LYS A 124 8.87 9.39 -14.25
N ASN A 125 9.48 9.94 -13.21
CA ASN A 125 10.78 9.50 -12.75
C ASN A 125 10.71 8.89 -11.35
N PRO A 126 11.49 7.85 -11.08
CA PRO A 126 11.66 7.39 -9.70
C PRO A 126 12.43 8.43 -8.88
N VAL A 127 12.36 8.29 -7.57
CA VAL A 127 13.21 9.05 -6.66
C VAL A 127 14.68 8.71 -6.92
N ALA A 128 15.49 9.70 -7.27
CA ALA A 128 16.91 9.52 -7.55
C ALA A 128 17.73 9.40 -6.23
N PRO A 129 18.37 8.25 -5.94
CA PRO A 129 19.10 8.05 -4.68
C PRO A 129 20.24 9.07 -4.48
N GLU A 130 20.98 9.43 -5.53
CA GLU A 130 22.09 10.39 -5.41
C GLU A 130 21.59 11.79 -5.03
N ARG A 131 20.40 12.19 -5.53
CA ARG A 131 19.78 13.47 -5.12
C ARG A 131 19.40 13.46 -3.63
N VAL A 132 18.96 12.32 -3.10
CA VAL A 132 18.72 12.16 -1.65
C VAL A 132 20.01 12.36 -0.85
N ARG A 133 21.12 11.78 -1.32
CA ARG A 133 22.44 11.94 -0.72
C ARG A 133 22.91 13.40 -0.69
N GLU A 134 22.74 14.12 -1.79
CA GLU A 134 23.05 15.55 -1.88
C GLU A 134 22.25 16.36 -0.86
N ILE A 135 20.93 16.16 -0.80
CA ILE A 135 20.04 16.86 0.13
C ILE A 135 20.46 16.62 1.58
N LEU A 136 20.79 15.38 1.94
CA LEU A 136 21.19 15.04 3.31
C LEU A 136 22.57 15.62 3.68
N LYS A 137 23.44 15.87 2.70
CA LYS A 137 24.69 16.63 2.90
C LYS A 137 24.45 18.14 3.05
N GLU A 138 23.53 18.68 2.25
CA GLU A 138 23.19 20.11 2.24
C GLU A 138 22.45 20.55 3.51
N ASP A 139 21.58 19.68 4.05
CA ASP A 139 20.65 20.02 5.12
C ASP A 139 20.79 19.06 6.31
N SER A 140 21.71 19.39 7.21
CA SER A 140 21.98 18.58 8.41
C SER A 140 20.84 18.56 9.43
N GLU A 141 19.88 19.51 9.35
CA GLU A 141 18.70 19.56 10.23
C GLU A 141 17.70 18.44 9.96
N ILE A 142 17.75 17.83 8.77
CA ILE A 142 16.90 16.66 8.44
C ILE A 142 17.20 15.53 9.40
N THR A 143 16.15 15.05 10.07
CA THR A 143 16.19 13.93 11.03
C THR A 143 15.44 12.70 10.54
N HIS A 144 14.44 12.90 9.70
CA HIS A 144 13.54 11.88 9.18
C HIS A 144 13.43 11.98 7.66
N VAL A 145 13.33 10.85 6.98
CA VAL A 145 13.10 10.76 5.53
C VAL A 145 11.90 9.87 5.28
N SER A 146 10.99 10.31 4.42
CA SER A 146 9.82 9.52 4.01
C SER A 146 9.74 9.38 2.49
N VAL A 147 9.31 8.20 2.02
CA VAL A 147 9.14 7.87 0.60
C VAL A 147 8.02 6.87 0.39
N VAL A 148 7.36 6.93 -0.76
CA VAL A 148 6.42 5.90 -1.23
C VAL A 148 7.20 4.81 -1.98
N HIS A 149 6.99 3.53 -1.67
CA HIS A 149 7.63 2.42 -2.39
C HIS A 149 7.02 2.23 -3.79
N SER A 150 5.70 2.12 -3.89
CA SER A 150 5.02 2.01 -5.19
C SER A 150 4.00 3.14 -5.33
N GLU A 151 4.33 4.12 -6.17
CA GLU A 151 3.46 5.27 -6.44
C GLU A 151 2.42 4.89 -7.49
N THR A 152 1.22 4.60 -7.04
CA THR A 152 0.16 4.05 -7.91
C THR A 152 -0.55 5.09 -8.77
N THR A 153 -0.24 6.37 -8.62
CA THR A 153 -0.74 7.40 -9.54
C THR A 153 -0.08 7.32 -10.91
N SER A 154 1.21 7.03 -10.96
CA SER A 154 1.99 6.85 -12.17
C SER A 154 2.26 5.38 -12.51
N GLY A 155 2.37 4.51 -11.51
CA GLY A 155 2.79 3.11 -11.65
C GLY A 155 4.30 2.92 -11.43
N ILE A 156 4.99 3.84 -10.75
CA ILE A 156 6.42 3.75 -10.48
C ILE A 156 6.71 2.91 -9.24
N LEU A 157 7.72 2.06 -9.33
CA LEU A 157 8.36 1.41 -8.19
C LEU A 157 9.66 2.14 -7.84
N ASN A 158 9.70 2.78 -6.67
CA ASN A 158 10.86 3.55 -6.21
C ASN A 158 11.98 2.66 -5.65
N PRO A 159 13.26 3.06 -5.80
CA PRO A 159 14.43 2.31 -5.33
C PRO A 159 14.66 2.50 -3.82
N VAL A 160 13.68 2.07 -3.02
CA VAL A 160 13.65 2.32 -1.56
C VAL A 160 14.79 1.64 -0.80
N PHE A 161 15.38 0.56 -1.33
CA PHE A 161 16.51 -0.13 -0.71
C PHE A 161 17.80 0.69 -0.81
N GLU A 162 18.06 1.30 -1.97
CA GLU A 162 19.20 2.18 -2.21
C GLU A 162 19.06 3.46 -1.38
N ILE A 163 17.86 4.03 -1.35
CA ILE A 163 17.54 5.20 -0.51
C ILE A 163 17.74 4.87 0.95
N GLY A 164 17.31 3.68 1.42
CA GLY A 164 17.47 3.25 2.81
C GLY A 164 18.93 3.21 3.25
N LYS A 165 19.83 2.67 2.41
CA LYS A 165 21.28 2.66 2.67
C LYS A 165 21.80 4.09 2.86
N ILE A 166 21.44 5.00 1.96
CA ILE A 166 21.85 6.41 2.04
C ILE A 166 21.32 7.06 3.32
N VAL A 167 20.03 6.88 3.63
CA VAL A 167 19.42 7.46 4.84
C VAL A 167 20.16 6.99 6.10
N LYS A 168 20.58 5.72 6.15
CA LYS A 168 21.32 5.17 7.30
C LYS A 168 22.78 5.62 7.37
N GLU A 169 23.43 5.88 6.26
CA GLU A 169 24.77 6.51 6.26
C GLU A 169 24.74 7.87 7.00
N PHE A 170 23.63 8.59 6.94
CA PHE A 170 23.43 9.86 7.65
C PHE A 170 22.75 9.70 9.03
N ASN A 171 22.53 8.47 9.52
CA ASN A 171 21.89 8.17 10.79
C ASN A 171 20.49 8.80 10.95
N LYS A 172 19.69 8.84 9.86
CA LYS A 172 18.33 9.38 9.89
C LYS A 172 17.28 8.28 10.07
N ILE A 173 16.11 8.66 10.59
CA ILE A 173 14.93 7.78 10.67
C ILE A 173 14.33 7.63 9.27
N TYR A 174 14.05 6.39 8.87
CA TYR A 174 13.52 6.07 7.55
C TYR A 174 12.10 5.52 7.62
N ILE A 175 11.17 6.20 6.95
CA ILE A 175 9.74 5.89 6.92
C ILE A 175 9.36 5.54 5.49
N VAL A 176 8.84 4.33 5.26
CA VAL A 176 8.46 3.86 3.94
C VAL A 176 6.95 3.61 3.90
N ASP A 177 6.27 4.33 3.02
CA ASP A 177 4.89 4.01 2.64
C ASP A 177 4.92 2.88 1.61
N ALA A 178 4.68 1.66 2.06
CA ALA A 178 4.52 0.46 1.24
C ALA A 178 3.04 0.08 1.10
N MET A 179 2.16 1.08 1.12
CA MET A 179 0.71 0.90 1.14
C MET A 179 0.22 -0.07 0.07
N SER A 180 0.66 0.15 -1.14
CA SER A 180 0.20 -0.61 -2.29
C SER A 180 1.07 -1.83 -2.62
N SER A 181 2.28 -1.92 -2.09
CA SER A 181 3.26 -2.95 -2.46
C SER A 181 3.44 -4.05 -1.42
N PHE A 182 3.21 -3.76 -0.13
CA PHE A 182 3.40 -4.76 0.94
C PHE A 182 2.48 -5.98 0.75
N GLY A 183 3.08 -7.15 0.73
CA GLY A 183 2.37 -8.42 0.50
C GLY A 183 2.25 -8.82 -0.99
N GLY A 184 2.62 -7.94 -1.92
CA GLY A 184 2.63 -8.22 -3.36
C GLY A 184 3.97 -7.96 -4.04
N VAL A 185 4.89 -7.30 -3.33
CA VAL A 185 6.30 -7.16 -3.69
C VAL A 185 7.11 -7.55 -2.47
N LYS A 186 8.13 -8.37 -2.67
CA LYS A 186 8.99 -8.81 -1.57
C LYS A 186 9.72 -7.63 -0.94
N ILE A 187 9.53 -7.45 0.35
CA ILE A 187 10.18 -6.41 1.16
C ILE A 187 10.77 -7.08 2.41
N SER A 188 12.08 -6.87 2.64
CA SER A 188 12.72 -7.15 3.92
C SER A 188 13.04 -5.83 4.61
N LEU A 189 12.47 -5.61 5.82
CA LEU A 189 12.76 -4.38 6.58
C LEU A 189 14.24 -4.27 6.94
N GLU A 190 14.90 -5.40 7.14
CA GLU A 190 16.32 -5.43 7.49
C GLU A 190 17.17 -4.96 6.33
N GLU A 191 16.89 -5.43 5.10
CA GLU A 191 17.59 -5.01 3.88
C GLU A 191 17.24 -3.57 3.48
N LEU A 192 15.96 -3.21 3.66
CA LEU A 192 15.44 -1.86 3.45
C LEU A 192 15.99 -0.86 4.47
N GLN A 193 16.42 -1.35 5.64
CA GLN A 193 16.87 -0.56 6.78
C GLN A 193 15.83 0.48 7.26
N ALA A 194 14.54 0.26 6.99
CA ALA A 194 13.48 1.15 7.44
C ALA A 194 13.24 1.02 8.95
N ASP A 195 12.84 2.13 9.56
CA ASP A 195 12.40 2.16 10.94
C ASP A 195 10.89 1.97 11.05
N PHE A 196 10.15 2.45 10.03
CA PHE A 196 8.70 2.28 9.90
C PHE A 196 8.36 1.89 8.47
N ILE A 197 7.52 0.86 8.33
CA ILE A 197 6.79 0.54 7.10
C ILE A 197 5.30 0.68 7.37
N ILE A 198 4.57 1.30 6.45
CA ILE A 198 3.14 1.55 6.54
C ILE A 198 2.43 0.82 5.41
N SER A 199 1.35 0.09 5.74
CA SER A 199 0.48 -0.50 4.74
C SER A 199 -0.97 -0.56 5.21
N SER A 200 -1.87 -1.18 4.44
CA SER A 200 -3.29 -1.28 4.77
C SER A 200 -3.86 -2.64 4.43
N SER A 201 -4.98 -2.96 5.09
CA SER A 201 -5.64 -4.26 4.97
C SER A 201 -6.14 -4.59 3.55
N ASN A 202 -6.48 -3.58 2.75
CA ASN A 202 -7.20 -3.71 1.48
C ASN A 202 -6.33 -3.62 0.22
N LYS A 203 -5.04 -3.90 0.33
CA LYS A 203 -4.10 -3.89 -0.79
C LYS A 203 -3.59 -5.32 -1.06
N CYS A 204 -2.32 -5.51 -1.32
CA CYS A 204 -1.77 -6.79 -1.77
C CYS A 204 -1.95 -7.98 -0.81
N ILE A 205 -2.25 -7.78 0.46
CA ILE A 205 -2.68 -8.85 1.37
C ILE A 205 -4.09 -9.38 1.01
N GLN A 206 -4.89 -8.59 0.27
CA GLN A 206 -6.23 -8.93 -0.22
C GLN A 206 -7.32 -8.99 0.86
N GLY A 207 -7.17 -8.23 1.94
CA GLY A 207 -8.27 -7.97 2.87
C GLY A 207 -9.21 -6.88 2.37
N VAL A 208 -10.11 -6.43 3.24
CA VAL A 208 -11.09 -5.36 2.97
C VAL A 208 -10.68 -4.04 3.64
N PRO A 209 -11.18 -2.88 3.20
CA PRO A 209 -10.89 -1.59 3.83
C PRO A 209 -11.35 -1.54 5.30
N GLY A 210 -10.63 -0.78 6.15
CA GLY A 210 -11.05 -0.49 7.53
C GLY A 210 -9.92 -0.22 8.51
N PHE A 211 -8.71 -0.72 8.24
CA PHE A 211 -7.54 -0.37 9.04
C PHE A 211 -6.24 -0.35 8.20
N SER A 212 -5.27 0.38 8.70
CA SER A 212 -3.87 0.36 8.27
C SER A 212 -3.03 -0.38 9.33
N PHE A 213 -1.85 -0.80 8.95
CA PHE A 213 -0.89 -1.37 9.88
C PHE A 213 0.51 -0.81 9.65
N ILE A 214 1.25 -0.75 10.73
CA ILE A 214 2.61 -0.24 10.76
C ILE A 214 3.51 -1.34 11.30
N ILE A 215 4.60 -1.66 10.61
CA ILE A 215 5.65 -2.54 11.12
C ILE A 215 6.86 -1.67 11.40
N CYS A 216 7.41 -1.76 12.60
CA CYS A 216 8.49 -0.87 13.03
C CYS A 216 9.43 -1.51 14.05
N LYS A 217 10.59 -0.89 14.23
CA LYS A 217 11.54 -1.22 15.30
C LYS A 217 10.98 -0.78 16.65
N LYS A 218 10.98 -1.68 17.63
CA LYS A 218 10.45 -1.40 18.99
C LYS A 218 11.21 -0.26 19.67
N ASP A 219 12.54 -0.28 19.60
CA ASP A 219 13.38 0.74 20.23
C ASP A 219 13.19 2.14 19.66
N VAL A 220 12.82 2.24 18.38
CA VAL A 220 12.50 3.53 17.73
C VAL A 220 11.11 3.99 18.15
N LEU A 221 10.13 3.07 18.18
CA LEU A 221 8.76 3.38 18.60
C LEU A 221 8.70 3.79 20.09
N GLU A 222 9.47 3.14 20.98
CA GLU A 222 9.56 3.49 22.39
C GLU A 222 10.00 4.94 22.62
N LYS A 223 10.91 5.44 21.79
CA LYS A 223 11.36 6.84 21.84
C LYS A 223 10.29 7.84 21.40
N CYS A 224 9.19 7.38 20.81
CA CYS A 224 8.08 8.23 20.37
C CYS A 224 7.04 8.50 21.49
N ALA A 225 7.24 7.98 22.70
CA ALA A 225 6.33 8.19 23.83
C ALA A 225 6.02 9.68 24.07
N GLY A 226 4.73 10.04 24.12
CA GLY A 226 4.28 11.42 24.39
C GLY A 226 4.49 12.43 23.27
N GLN A 227 4.97 11.98 22.08
CA GLN A 227 5.24 12.88 20.96
C GLN A 227 4.05 13.08 20.01
N ALA A 228 3.02 12.22 20.11
CA ALA A 228 1.89 12.24 19.18
C ALA A 228 1.21 13.61 19.09
N ARG A 229 0.81 13.97 17.88
CA ARG A 229 0.09 15.22 17.55
C ARG A 229 -1.42 15.02 17.50
N SER A 230 -1.90 13.78 17.65
CA SER A 230 -3.30 13.37 17.68
C SER A 230 -3.54 12.41 18.81
N LEU A 231 -4.72 12.49 19.46
CA LEU A 231 -5.14 11.52 20.47
C LEU A 231 -5.45 10.16 19.83
N SER A 232 -6.25 10.16 18.76
CA SER A 232 -6.77 8.92 18.15
C SER A 232 -5.73 8.21 17.30
N LEU A 233 -4.80 8.97 16.71
CA LEU A 233 -3.73 8.47 15.83
C LEU A 233 -2.37 8.39 16.52
N ASP A 234 -2.34 8.33 17.85
CA ASP A 234 -1.13 8.11 18.65
C ASP A 234 -0.67 6.66 18.48
N LEU A 235 0.33 6.45 17.62
CA LEU A 235 0.88 5.14 17.30
C LEU A 235 1.51 4.45 18.51
N TYR A 236 2.23 5.21 19.34
CA TYR A 236 2.88 4.67 20.54
C TYR A 236 1.84 4.17 21.56
N SER A 237 0.84 4.97 21.86
CA SER A 237 -0.19 4.58 22.81
C SER A 237 -1.07 3.43 22.31
N GLN A 238 -1.33 3.35 20.99
CA GLN A 238 -2.00 2.21 20.38
C GLN A 238 -1.17 0.93 20.53
N TRP A 239 0.12 0.99 20.20
CA TRP A 239 1.07 -0.10 20.38
C TRP A 239 1.14 -0.56 21.84
N LYS A 240 1.34 0.37 22.77
CA LYS A 240 1.45 0.07 24.21
C LYS A 240 0.22 -0.64 24.74
N THR A 241 -0.98 -0.18 24.34
CA THR A 241 -2.23 -0.83 24.74
C THR A 241 -2.30 -2.27 24.22
N MET A 242 -1.90 -2.52 22.96
CA MET A 242 -1.87 -3.86 22.36
C MET A 242 -0.87 -4.79 23.08
N GLU A 243 0.33 -4.30 23.41
CA GLU A 243 1.36 -5.08 24.11
C GLU A 243 0.91 -5.46 25.55
N GLU A 244 0.39 -4.49 26.30
CA GLU A 244 0.00 -4.67 27.69
C GLU A 244 -1.31 -5.45 27.88
N ASN A 245 -2.17 -5.51 26.85
CA ASN A 245 -3.51 -6.09 26.92
C ASN A 245 -3.77 -7.13 25.83
N HIS A 246 -2.75 -7.88 25.43
CA HIS A 246 -2.88 -9.02 24.50
C HIS A 246 -3.70 -8.71 23.24
N GLY A 247 -3.23 -7.75 22.45
CA GLY A 247 -3.84 -7.39 21.17
C GLY A 247 -5.04 -6.46 21.25
N LYS A 248 -5.48 -6.05 22.43
CA LYS A 248 -6.60 -5.14 22.59
C LYS A 248 -6.29 -3.76 21.99
N TRP A 249 -7.22 -3.24 21.21
CA TRP A 249 -7.13 -1.88 20.68
C TRP A 249 -7.50 -0.84 21.72
N ARG A 250 -6.91 0.36 21.61
CA ARG A 250 -7.29 1.50 22.48
C ARG A 250 -8.76 1.88 22.36
N PHE A 251 -9.27 1.87 21.15
CA PHE A 251 -10.63 2.23 20.80
C PHE A 251 -11.30 1.07 20.05
N THR A 252 -12.60 1.19 19.77
CA THR A 252 -13.37 0.17 19.05
C THR A 252 -12.72 -0.16 17.72
N SER A 253 -12.36 -1.41 17.52
CA SER A 253 -11.73 -1.89 16.29
C SER A 253 -12.77 -2.29 15.23
N PRO A 254 -12.41 -2.29 13.95
CA PRO A 254 -13.26 -2.76 12.84
C PRO A 254 -13.26 -4.30 12.80
N THR A 255 -13.98 -4.95 13.70
CA THR A 255 -13.88 -6.40 13.98
C THR A 255 -14.06 -7.27 12.74
N HIS A 256 -15.04 -6.98 11.89
CA HIS A 256 -15.30 -7.69 10.65
C HIS A 256 -14.13 -7.59 9.67
N THR A 257 -13.54 -6.39 9.52
CA THR A 257 -12.36 -6.16 8.67
C THR A 257 -11.14 -6.90 9.21
N VAL A 258 -10.94 -6.89 10.53
CA VAL A 258 -9.82 -7.59 11.18
C VAL A 258 -9.94 -9.10 10.94
N ARG A 259 -11.15 -9.67 11.05
CA ARG A 259 -11.38 -11.09 10.78
C ARG A 259 -11.19 -11.43 9.30
N ALA A 260 -11.65 -10.57 8.39
CA ALA A 260 -11.43 -10.72 6.96
C ALA A 260 -9.93 -10.67 6.62
N PHE A 261 -9.18 -9.81 7.28
CA PHE A 261 -7.74 -9.70 7.08
C PHE A 261 -6.97 -10.93 7.59
N TYR A 262 -7.40 -11.51 8.69
CA TYR A 262 -6.85 -12.79 9.17
C TYR A 262 -7.05 -13.90 8.13
N GLN A 263 -8.24 -13.98 7.52
CA GLN A 263 -8.50 -14.90 6.43
C GLN A 263 -7.59 -14.64 5.23
N ALA A 264 -7.41 -13.37 4.86
CA ALA A 264 -6.53 -12.98 3.75
C ALA A 264 -5.06 -13.35 3.99
N LEU A 265 -4.58 -13.28 5.25
CA LEU A 265 -3.24 -13.75 5.63
C LEU A 265 -3.12 -15.28 5.50
N SER A 266 -4.16 -16.03 5.89
CA SER A 266 -4.20 -17.49 5.72
C SER A 266 -4.11 -17.87 4.24
N GLU A 267 -4.89 -17.19 3.39
CA GLU A 267 -4.88 -17.41 1.93
C GLU A 267 -3.54 -17.01 1.29
N LEU A 268 -2.89 -15.96 1.78
CA LEU A 268 -1.53 -15.60 1.33
C LEU A 268 -0.54 -16.73 1.65
N LYS A 269 -0.65 -17.34 2.82
CA LYS A 269 0.20 -18.47 3.22
C LYS A 269 -0.08 -19.71 2.38
N GLU A 270 -1.35 -20.02 2.13
CA GLU A 270 -1.78 -21.14 1.28
C GLU A 270 -1.32 -20.98 -0.18
N GLU A 271 -1.30 -19.75 -0.69
CA GLU A 271 -0.77 -19.43 -2.03
C GLU A 271 0.74 -19.69 -2.15
N GLY A 272 1.47 -19.76 -1.03
CA GLY A 272 2.93 -19.90 -0.98
C GLY A 272 3.67 -18.64 -0.55
N GLY A 273 2.97 -17.72 0.11
CA GLY A 273 3.51 -16.47 0.67
C GLY A 273 3.70 -15.35 -0.34
N ILE A 274 4.45 -14.33 0.06
CA ILE A 274 4.68 -13.12 -0.76
C ILE A 274 5.38 -13.48 -2.08
N GLU A 275 6.29 -14.44 -2.09
CA GLU A 275 7.03 -14.81 -3.31
C GLU A 275 6.11 -15.38 -4.40
N ALA A 276 5.17 -16.25 -4.03
CA ALA A 276 4.19 -16.81 -4.96
C ALA A 276 3.22 -15.70 -5.45
N ARG A 277 2.76 -14.84 -4.54
CA ARG A 277 1.89 -13.70 -4.86
C ARG A 277 2.57 -12.69 -5.79
N GLU A 278 3.80 -12.34 -5.52
CA GLU A 278 4.60 -11.45 -6.39
C GLU A 278 4.76 -12.05 -7.78
N LYS A 279 5.06 -13.35 -7.86
CA LYS A 279 5.19 -14.06 -9.15
C LYS A 279 3.89 -13.96 -9.97
N ARG A 280 2.73 -14.21 -9.34
CA ARG A 280 1.43 -14.09 -10.00
C ARG A 280 1.15 -12.66 -10.45
N TYR A 281 1.43 -11.65 -9.61
CA TYR A 281 1.23 -10.25 -9.97
C TYR A 281 2.15 -9.79 -11.09
N ARG A 282 3.40 -10.24 -11.11
CA ARG A 282 4.33 -9.95 -12.22
C ARG A 282 3.88 -10.61 -13.53
N GLU A 283 3.37 -11.84 -13.47
CA GLU A 283 2.80 -12.53 -14.64
C GLU A 283 1.56 -11.79 -15.16
N ASN A 284 0.61 -11.46 -14.29
CA ASN A 284 -0.56 -10.66 -14.62
C ASN A 284 -0.17 -9.33 -15.28
N ASN A 285 0.78 -8.62 -14.68
CA ASN A 285 1.26 -7.33 -15.18
C ASN A 285 1.93 -7.47 -16.55
N LYS A 286 2.74 -8.50 -16.74
CA LYS A 286 3.40 -8.77 -18.05
C LYS A 286 2.37 -9.05 -19.14
N ILE A 287 1.40 -9.95 -18.90
CA ILE A 287 0.33 -10.26 -19.85
C ILE A 287 -0.44 -8.99 -20.21
N LEU A 288 -0.81 -8.20 -19.22
CA LEU A 288 -1.53 -6.95 -19.42
C LEU A 288 -0.73 -5.98 -20.30
N ARG A 289 0.52 -5.70 -19.95
CA ARG A 289 1.34 -4.71 -20.67
C ARG A 289 1.65 -5.15 -22.10
N ASP A 290 2.02 -6.41 -22.29
CA ASP A 290 2.33 -6.94 -23.62
C ASP A 290 1.09 -6.88 -24.53
N GLY A 291 -0.07 -7.35 -24.04
CA GLY A 291 -1.31 -7.32 -24.82
C GLY A 291 -1.82 -5.90 -25.08
N MET A 292 -1.70 -4.98 -24.11
CA MET A 292 -2.07 -3.57 -24.35
C MET A 292 -1.17 -2.90 -25.38
N LYS A 293 0.12 -3.22 -25.38
CA LYS A 293 1.07 -2.75 -26.40
C LYS A 293 0.69 -3.26 -27.79
N GLU A 294 0.33 -4.54 -27.93
CA GLU A 294 -0.18 -5.13 -29.20
C GLU A 294 -1.48 -4.43 -29.66
N LEU A 295 -2.30 -3.98 -28.74
CA LEU A 295 -3.51 -3.21 -29.03
C LEU A 295 -3.24 -1.71 -29.31
N GLY A 296 -1.98 -1.28 -29.29
CA GLY A 296 -1.56 0.09 -29.61
C GLY A 296 -1.66 1.09 -28.45
N PHE A 297 -1.73 0.61 -27.19
CA PHE A 297 -1.66 1.49 -26.02
C PHE A 297 -0.22 1.66 -25.54
N GLU A 298 0.09 2.85 -25.05
CA GLU A 298 1.40 3.20 -24.51
C GLU A 298 1.34 3.28 -22.97
N THR A 299 2.40 2.76 -22.31
CA THR A 299 2.55 2.91 -20.86
C THR A 299 3.10 4.30 -20.52
N PHE A 300 2.64 4.86 -19.41
CA PHE A 300 3.10 6.16 -18.93
C PHE A 300 4.53 6.12 -18.38
N VAL A 301 4.92 4.99 -17.80
CA VAL A 301 6.23 4.76 -17.16
C VAL A 301 7.06 3.80 -18.00
N SER A 302 8.36 4.03 -18.08
CA SER A 302 9.31 3.11 -18.73
C SER A 302 9.35 1.75 -18.01
N GLU A 303 9.69 0.69 -18.74
CA GLU A 303 9.62 -0.69 -18.24
C GLU A 303 10.50 -0.91 -17.00
N GLU A 304 11.67 -0.28 -16.93
CA GLU A 304 12.63 -0.43 -15.83
C GLU A 304 12.12 0.07 -14.47
N PHE A 305 11.18 1.05 -14.48
CA PHE A 305 10.60 1.63 -13.25
C PHE A 305 9.18 1.15 -12.99
N GLN A 306 8.68 0.26 -13.85
CA GLN A 306 7.29 -0.19 -13.79
C GLN A 306 7.00 -1.01 -12.54
N SER A 307 6.02 -0.56 -11.76
CA SER A 307 5.48 -1.33 -10.65
C SER A 307 4.75 -2.59 -11.14
N PRO A 308 4.92 -3.75 -10.49
CA PRO A 308 4.28 -4.99 -10.92
C PRO A 308 2.80 -5.09 -10.52
N ILE A 309 2.24 -4.09 -9.85
CA ILE A 309 0.88 -4.16 -9.27
C ILE A 309 -0.16 -3.31 -9.98
N ILE A 310 0.29 -2.33 -10.77
CA ILE A 310 -0.59 -1.41 -11.51
C ILE A 310 0.17 -0.81 -12.70
N THR A 311 -0.52 -0.58 -13.79
CA THR A 311 0.02 0.12 -14.96
C THR A 311 -0.85 1.33 -15.29
N SER A 312 -0.20 2.48 -15.49
CA SER A 312 -0.82 3.67 -16.07
C SER A 312 -0.59 3.67 -17.58
N PHE A 313 -1.68 3.80 -18.33
CA PHE A 313 -1.66 3.88 -19.79
C PHE A 313 -2.00 5.30 -20.23
N ILE A 314 -1.33 5.79 -21.25
CA ILE A 314 -1.66 7.05 -21.90
C ILE A 314 -2.99 6.89 -22.63
N ALA A 315 -3.90 7.84 -22.47
CA ALA A 315 -5.17 7.83 -23.18
C ALA A 315 -4.91 8.00 -24.70
N PRO A 316 -5.58 7.20 -25.55
CA PRO A 316 -5.45 7.35 -27.01
C PRO A 316 -5.85 8.76 -27.47
N LYS A 317 -5.08 9.34 -28.38
CA LYS A 317 -5.42 10.62 -29.03
C LYS A 317 -6.29 10.43 -30.29
N ALA A 318 -6.93 9.28 -30.42
CA ALA A 318 -7.78 8.97 -31.57
C ALA A 318 -9.09 9.76 -31.49
N GLU A 319 -9.57 10.22 -32.63
CA GLU A 319 -10.91 10.79 -32.76
C GLU A 319 -11.95 9.72 -32.37
N GLY A 320 -12.90 10.09 -31.50
CA GLY A 320 -13.89 9.15 -30.97
C GLY A 320 -13.51 8.42 -29.70
N TYR A 321 -12.27 8.53 -29.19
CA TYR A 321 -11.95 7.99 -27.87
C TYR A 321 -12.61 8.79 -26.76
N ASN A 322 -13.36 8.10 -25.90
CA ASN A 322 -13.93 8.64 -24.68
C ASN A 322 -13.69 7.65 -23.53
N PHE A 323 -13.02 8.10 -22.47
CA PHE A 323 -12.70 7.22 -21.34
C PHE A 323 -13.97 6.70 -20.62
N GLU A 324 -15.00 7.53 -20.46
CA GLU A 324 -16.23 7.10 -19.77
C GLU A 324 -16.95 6.00 -20.57
N GLU A 325 -17.06 6.14 -21.89
CA GLU A 325 -17.65 5.11 -22.76
C GLU A 325 -16.82 3.82 -22.72
N PHE A 326 -15.50 3.93 -22.81
CA PHE A 326 -14.58 2.80 -22.70
C PHE A 326 -14.74 2.08 -21.34
N TYR A 327 -14.75 2.84 -20.24
CA TYR A 327 -14.99 2.32 -18.90
C TYR A 327 -16.31 1.59 -18.78
N GLN A 328 -17.43 2.19 -19.27
CA GLN A 328 -18.75 1.58 -19.18
C GLN A 328 -18.85 0.30 -20.02
N ASN A 329 -18.19 0.25 -21.19
CA ASN A 329 -18.13 -0.95 -22.01
C ASN A 329 -17.39 -2.10 -21.30
N LEU A 330 -16.24 -1.84 -20.68
CA LEU A 330 -15.52 -2.82 -19.87
C LEU A 330 -16.35 -3.28 -18.67
N LYS A 331 -17.00 -2.35 -17.96
CA LYS A 331 -17.83 -2.66 -16.79
C LYS A 331 -19.03 -3.55 -17.15
N LYS A 332 -19.70 -3.32 -18.27
CA LYS A 332 -20.76 -4.21 -18.78
C LYS A 332 -20.27 -5.64 -19.05
N GLN A 333 -18.99 -5.78 -19.37
CA GLN A 333 -18.33 -7.08 -19.58
C GLN A 333 -17.69 -7.64 -18.31
N GLY A 334 -17.95 -7.05 -17.14
CA GLY A 334 -17.50 -7.53 -15.84
C GLY A 334 -16.12 -7.03 -15.40
N PHE A 335 -15.54 -6.01 -16.02
CA PHE A 335 -14.24 -5.45 -15.65
C PHE A 335 -14.33 -3.98 -15.28
N VAL A 336 -13.78 -3.61 -14.12
CA VAL A 336 -13.73 -2.22 -13.66
C VAL A 336 -12.29 -1.75 -13.58
N ILE A 337 -11.93 -0.79 -14.42
CA ILE A 337 -10.63 -0.13 -14.46
C ILE A 337 -10.69 1.21 -13.68
N TYR A 338 -9.62 2.00 -13.67
CA TYR A 338 -9.56 3.22 -12.87
C TYR A 338 -9.14 4.43 -13.71
N PRO A 339 -9.71 5.63 -13.47
CA PRO A 339 -9.29 6.84 -14.15
C PRO A 339 -7.84 7.18 -13.82
N GLY A 340 -7.15 7.86 -14.71
CA GLY A 340 -5.81 8.38 -14.48
C GLY A 340 -5.78 9.48 -13.41
N LYS A 341 -4.58 9.74 -12.90
CA LYS A 341 -4.35 10.77 -11.89
C LYS A 341 -3.00 11.47 -12.05
N VAL A 342 -2.36 11.35 -13.22
CA VAL A 342 -1.14 12.11 -13.54
C VAL A 342 -1.53 13.50 -14.04
N SER A 343 -0.74 14.51 -13.70
CA SER A 343 -1.17 15.91 -13.73
C SER A 343 -1.24 16.55 -15.12
N GLU A 344 -0.53 16.01 -16.11
CA GLU A 344 -0.35 16.70 -17.39
C GLU A 344 -0.78 15.89 -18.62
N ILE A 345 -1.16 14.63 -18.44
CA ILE A 345 -1.46 13.71 -19.54
C ILE A 345 -2.74 12.93 -19.23
N ASP A 346 -3.69 12.95 -20.15
CA ASP A 346 -4.86 12.10 -20.04
C ASP A 346 -4.43 10.64 -20.03
N SER A 347 -4.86 9.92 -19.01
CA SER A 347 -4.43 8.56 -18.77
C SER A 347 -5.51 7.75 -18.05
N PHE A 348 -5.35 6.44 -18.01
CA PHE A 348 -6.13 5.54 -17.19
C PHE A 348 -5.22 4.47 -16.59
N ARG A 349 -5.73 3.79 -15.58
CA ARG A 349 -4.94 2.80 -14.85
C ARG A 349 -5.66 1.45 -14.82
N ILE A 350 -4.87 0.40 -14.94
CA ILE A 350 -5.33 -0.98 -14.74
C ILE A 350 -4.46 -1.62 -13.67
N GLY A 351 -5.08 -1.96 -12.54
CA GLY A 351 -4.47 -2.76 -11.49
C GLY A 351 -4.57 -4.25 -11.82
N ASN A 352 -3.63 -5.04 -11.33
CA ASN A 352 -3.58 -6.48 -11.57
C ASN A 352 -3.44 -7.28 -10.27
N ILE A 353 -3.82 -6.65 -9.16
CA ILE A 353 -3.79 -7.19 -7.80
C ILE A 353 -5.18 -7.64 -7.33
N GLY A 354 -5.21 -8.43 -6.27
CA GLY A 354 -6.44 -9.02 -5.74
C GLY A 354 -6.63 -10.46 -6.20
N GLU A 355 -7.85 -10.93 -6.10
CA GLU A 355 -8.28 -12.23 -6.60
C GLU A 355 -8.38 -12.19 -8.13
N VAL A 356 -7.21 -12.01 -8.78
CA VAL A 356 -7.01 -11.79 -10.22
C VAL A 356 -5.90 -12.69 -10.70
N TYR A 357 -6.15 -13.38 -11.80
CA TYR A 357 -5.29 -14.43 -12.36
C TYR A 357 -4.91 -14.14 -13.81
N PRO A 358 -3.89 -14.84 -14.39
CA PRO A 358 -3.47 -14.68 -15.77
C PRO A 358 -4.60 -14.82 -16.80
N GLU A 359 -5.55 -15.69 -16.56
CA GLU A 359 -6.74 -15.90 -17.41
C GLU A 359 -7.64 -14.69 -17.44
N ASP A 360 -7.77 -13.98 -16.31
CA ASP A 360 -8.56 -12.73 -16.23
C ASP A 360 -7.93 -11.62 -17.06
N MET A 361 -6.59 -11.54 -17.06
CA MET A 361 -5.87 -10.57 -17.90
C MET A 361 -6.07 -10.86 -19.39
N ARG A 362 -6.02 -12.14 -19.80
CA ARG A 362 -6.29 -12.53 -21.20
C ARG A 362 -7.72 -12.18 -21.62
N LYS A 363 -8.70 -12.49 -20.79
CA LYS A 363 -10.10 -12.11 -21.03
C LYS A 363 -10.30 -10.60 -21.11
N LEU A 364 -9.67 -9.85 -20.20
CA LEU A 364 -9.70 -8.39 -20.25
C LEU A 364 -9.19 -7.85 -21.60
N LEU A 365 -8.06 -8.38 -22.10
CA LEU A 365 -7.48 -7.95 -23.38
C LEU A 365 -8.40 -8.24 -24.55
N GLU A 366 -9.10 -9.37 -24.57
CA GLU A 366 -10.12 -9.69 -25.56
C GLU A 366 -11.28 -8.69 -25.52
N VAL A 367 -11.77 -8.37 -24.29
CA VAL A 367 -12.83 -7.38 -24.10
C VAL A 367 -12.37 -5.99 -24.55
N ILE A 368 -11.14 -5.57 -24.22
CA ILE A 368 -10.58 -4.29 -24.66
C ILE A 368 -10.51 -4.23 -26.19
N LYS A 369 -10.01 -5.30 -26.83
CA LYS A 369 -9.94 -5.40 -28.29
C LYS A 369 -11.31 -5.19 -28.94
N ASN A 370 -12.35 -5.83 -28.40
CA ASN A 370 -13.73 -5.74 -28.91
C ASN A 370 -14.42 -4.42 -28.56
N SER A 371 -13.96 -3.73 -27.53
CA SER A 371 -14.51 -2.44 -27.08
C SER A 371 -13.84 -1.24 -27.73
N LYS A 372 -12.81 -1.46 -28.52
CA LYS A 372 -12.06 -0.42 -29.22
C LYS A 372 -12.82 -0.03 -30.49
N THR A 373 -13.56 1.09 -30.42
CA THR A 373 -14.43 1.61 -31.50
C THR A 373 -13.86 2.84 -32.20
N TRP A 374 -12.66 3.27 -31.85
CA TRP A 374 -11.95 4.42 -32.37
C TRP A 374 -10.70 4.01 -33.18
#